data_0bcbf527e4b05d0eebce0fc42db797ba
#
_entry.id   0bcbf527e4b05d0eebce0fc42db797ba
#
_cell.length_a   1.000
_cell.length_b   1.000
_cell.length_c   1.000
_cell.angle_alpha   90.00
_cell.angle_beta   90.00
_cell.angle_gamma   90.00
#
_symmetry.space_group_name_H-M   'P 1'
#
loop_
_entity.id
_entity.type
_entity.pdbx_description
1 polymer ?
#
loop_
_entity_poly.entity_id
_entity_poly.type
_entity_poly.pdbx_seq_one_letter_code
_entity_poly.pdbx_strand_id
1 'polypeptide(L)'
;GLENLVMGGGPCACNPEPIADFFDLFFLGEGEEVDLEVLDLLGIAKRKGWSREEFLQKAAQIEGVYVPSLYDITYHEDGTIAAITPKNGAPATIKKRIMPDFDQADFPENFVVPFIDVVHDRAVTEVLRGCIRGCRFCQAGYIYRPYRERSVDVINRQAYDLCHNCGYDEVSLSSLSTSDHSHLADLMEKMLVWAEPEHVDLSLPSLRIDSMTCLLYTSPSPRDTR
;
A
#
# COMPACT_ATOMS: atom_id res chain seq x y z
N GLY A 1 -27.60 8.68 8.79
CA GLY A 1 -27.36 9.18 7.44
C GLY A 1 -25.99 8.77 6.91
N LEU A 2 -25.69 9.20 5.69
CA LEU A 2 -24.40 8.92 5.02
C LEU A 2 -23.27 9.88 5.43
N GLU A 3 -23.46 10.69 6.46
CA GLU A 3 -22.53 11.77 6.83
C GLU A 3 -21.39 11.29 7.75
N ASN A 4 -21.59 10.20 8.48
CA ASN A 4 -20.63 9.70 9.48
C ASN A 4 -20.27 8.23 9.19
N LEU A 5 -19.85 7.93 7.97
CA LEU A 5 -19.34 6.61 7.62
C LEU A 5 -17.92 6.45 8.15
N VAL A 6 -17.68 5.35 8.83
CA VAL A 6 -16.34 4.95 9.32
C VAL A 6 -15.81 3.85 8.43
N MET A 7 -14.71 4.13 7.73
CA MET A 7 -14.10 3.21 6.78
C MET A 7 -12.70 2.85 7.26
N GLY A 8 -12.30 1.59 7.12
CA GLY A 8 -11.00 1.09 7.53
C GLY A 8 -10.26 0.42 6.38
N GLY A 9 -8.93 0.49 6.39
CA GLY A 9 -8.08 -0.15 5.39
C GLY A 9 -6.70 -0.47 5.95
N GLY A 10 -5.80 -0.88 5.04
CA GLY A 10 -4.44 -1.23 5.38
C GLY A 10 -4.26 -2.70 5.81
N PRO A 11 -3.04 -3.11 6.21
CA PRO A 11 -2.72 -4.52 6.43
C PRO A 11 -3.54 -5.18 7.54
N CYS A 12 -3.93 -4.43 8.57
CA CYS A 12 -4.73 -4.95 9.67
C CYS A 12 -6.18 -5.25 9.26
N ALA A 13 -6.68 -4.64 8.20
CA ALA A 13 -8.02 -4.92 7.67
C ALA A 13 -8.19 -6.36 7.16
N CYS A 14 -7.10 -7.11 6.97
CA CYS A 14 -7.16 -8.55 6.66
C CYS A 14 -7.72 -9.39 7.81
N ASN A 15 -7.79 -8.84 9.03
CA ASN A 15 -8.49 -9.44 10.17
C ASN A 15 -9.37 -8.37 10.84
N PRO A 16 -10.52 -8.01 10.24
CA PRO A 16 -11.34 -6.88 10.67
C PRO A 16 -12.20 -7.17 11.90
N GLU A 17 -12.54 -8.43 12.18
CA GLU A 17 -13.53 -8.82 13.19
C GLU A 17 -13.31 -8.24 14.59
N PRO A 18 -12.06 -8.16 15.13
CA PRO A 18 -11.86 -7.60 16.48
C PRO A 18 -12.33 -6.15 16.64
N ILE A 19 -12.49 -5.40 15.54
CA ILE A 19 -12.89 -3.99 15.54
C ILE A 19 -14.11 -3.73 14.63
N ALA A 20 -14.76 -4.77 14.16
CA ALA A 20 -15.84 -4.70 13.16
C ALA A 20 -16.99 -3.80 13.60
N ASP A 21 -17.35 -3.80 14.87
CA ASP A 21 -18.46 -3.01 15.43
C ASP A 21 -18.26 -1.48 15.33
N PHE A 22 -17.03 -1.03 15.12
CA PHE A 22 -16.70 0.40 15.02
C PHE A 22 -16.66 0.92 13.58
N PHE A 23 -16.77 0.01 12.58
CA PHE A 23 -16.63 0.35 11.17
C PHE A 23 -17.86 -0.01 10.36
N ASP A 24 -18.15 0.80 9.36
CA ASP A 24 -19.20 0.52 8.39
C ASP A 24 -18.72 -0.41 7.29
N LEU A 25 -17.49 -0.21 6.84
CA LEU A 25 -16.85 -1.05 5.84
C LEU A 25 -15.32 -1.04 5.97
N PHE A 26 -14.71 -2.07 5.40
CA PHE A 26 -13.27 -2.19 5.27
C PHE A 26 -12.86 -2.38 3.81
N PHE A 27 -11.72 -1.80 3.47
CA PHE A 27 -11.02 -2.06 2.21
C PHE A 27 -9.99 -3.16 2.43
N LEU A 28 -10.15 -4.29 1.74
CA LEU A 28 -9.24 -5.42 1.78
C LEU A 28 -8.33 -5.37 0.56
N GLY A 29 -7.09 -4.96 0.76
CA GLY A 29 -6.10 -4.86 -0.32
C GLY A 29 -5.62 -3.46 -0.59
N GLU A 30 -5.48 -3.13 -1.87
CA GLU A 30 -4.90 -1.88 -2.37
C GLU A 30 -5.99 -0.85 -2.62
N GLY A 31 -5.76 0.38 -2.15
CA GLY A 31 -6.78 1.43 -2.08
C GLY A 31 -6.94 2.25 -3.35
N GLU A 32 -5.93 2.31 -4.22
CA GLU A 32 -5.82 3.27 -5.32
C GLU A 32 -7.08 3.37 -6.20
N GLU A 33 -7.72 2.24 -6.48
CA GLU A 33 -8.95 2.21 -7.28
C GLU A 33 -10.20 2.06 -6.42
N VAL A 34 -10.18 1.17 -5.41
CA VAL A 34 -11.38 0.84 -4.64
C VAL A 34 -11.89 2.02 -3.82
N ASP A 35 -10.98 2.87 -3.31
CA ASP A 35 -11.36 4.08 -2.58
C ASP A 35 -12.16 5.03 -3.48
N LEU A 36 -11.72 5.21 -4.72
CA LEU A 36 -12.42 6.05 -5.70
C LEU A 36 -13.79 5.46 -6.07
N GLU A 37 -13.87 4.15 -6.32
CA GLU A 37 -15.14 3.47 -6.63
C GLU A 37 -16.17 3.63 -5.50
N VAL A 38 -15.74 3.51 -4.23
CA VAL A 38 -16.63 3.70 -3.08
C VAL A 38 -17.02 5.16 -2.90
N LEU A 39 -16.10 6.11 -3.11
CA LEU A 39 -16.39 7.54 -3.03
C LEU A 39 -17.36 7.98 -4.14
N ASP A 40 -17.21 7.47 -5.36
CA ASP A 40 -18.14 7.71 -6.45
C ASP A 40 -19.53 7.16 -6.15
N LEU A 41 -19.58 5.93 -5.62
CA LEU A 41 -20.83 5.31 -5.18
C LEU A 41 -21.50 6.13 -4.06
N LEU A 42 -20.71 6.66 -3.12
CA LEU A 42 -21.22 7.55 -2.06
C LEU A 42 -21.76 8.85 -2.63
N GLY A 43 -21.10 9.42 -3.64
CA GLY A 43 -21.59 10.58 -4.37
C GLY A 43 -22.94 10.32 -5.04
N ILE A 44 -23.11 9.14 -5.66
CA ILE A 44 -24.39 8.70 -6.24
C ILE A 44 -25.45 8.53 -5.16
N ALA A 45 -25.11 7.88 -4.05
CA ALA A 45 -26.01 7.63 -2.94
C ALA A 45 -26.58 8.93 -2.36
N LYS A 46 -25.71 9.93 -2.15
CA LYS A 46 -26.11 11.27 -1.67
C LYS A 46 -27.07 11.96 -2.63
N ARG A 47 -26.78 11.94 -3.95
CA ARG A 47 -27.65 12.54 -4.96
C ARG A 47 -29.01 11.85 -5.07
N LYS A 48 -29.06 10.52 -4.88
CA LYS A 48 -30.30 9.73 -4.97
C LYS A 48 -31.06 9.60 -3.65
N GLY A 49 -30.50 10.09 -2.54
CA GLY A 49 -31.11 10.01 -1.22
C GLY A 49 -31.20 8.58 -0.67
N TRP A 50 -30.21 7.72 -0.99
CA TRP A 50 -30.20 6.36 -0.48
C TRP A 50 -30.03 6.33 1.04
N SER A 51 -30.58 5.27 1.66
CA SER A 51 -30.30 4.98 3.06
C SER A 51 -28.86 4.47 3.24
N ARG A 52 -28.37 4.47 4.50
CA ARG A 52 -27.07 3.89 4.84
C ARG A 52 -27.03 2.40 4.48
N GLU A 53 -28.10 1.66 4.75
CA GLU A 53 -28.20 0.24 4.42
C GLU A 53 -28.13 0.01 2.91
N GLU A 54 -28.87 0.78 2.13
CA GLU A 54 -28.84 0.66 0.67
C GLU A 54 -27.44 0.96 0.10
N PHE A 55 -26.77 1.97 0.62
CA PHE A 55 -25.38 2.28 0.24
C PHE A 55 -24.45 1.11 0.57
N LEU A 56 -24.48 0.60 1.80
CA LEU A 56 -23.62 -0.49 2.27
C LEU A 56 -23.86 -1.80 1.50
N GLN A 57 -25.10 -2.13 1.17
CA GLN A 57 -25.43 -3.29 0.33
C GLN A 57 -24.80 -3.18 -1.07
N LYS A 58 -24.79 -1.98 -1.65
CA LYS A 58 -24.17 -1.75 -2.96
C LYS A 58 -22.64 -1.70 -2.87
N ALA A 59 -22.09 -1.08 -1.84
CA ALA A 59 -20.65 -1.05 -1.60
C ALA A 59 -20.07 -2.45 -1.42
N ALA A 60 -20.79 -3.36 -0.78
CA ALA A 60 -20.37 -4.77 -0.61
C ALA A 60 -20.23 -5.56 -1.93
N GLN A 61 -20.74 -5.04 -3.05
CA GLN A 61 -20.55 -5.67 -4.37
C GLN A 61 -19.26 -5.23 -5.06
N ILE A 62 -18.56 -4.22 -4.52
CA ILE A 62 -17.26 -3.78 -5.04
C ILE A 62 -16.18 -4.75 -4.57
N GLU A 63 -15.31 -5.20 -5.47
CA GLU A 63 -14.22 -6.11 -5.15
C GLU A 63 -13.29 -5.47 -4.10
N GLY A 64 -13.03 -6.18 -3.00
CA GLY A 64 -12.19 -5.72 -1.90
C GLY A 64 -12.95 -5.01 -0.78
N VAL A 65 -14.26 -4.82 -0.90
CA VAL A 65 -15.06 -4.18 0.16
C VAL A 65 -15.71 -5.21 1.07
N TYR A 66 -15.41 -5.14 2.36
CA TYR A 66 -16.07 -5.91 3.42
C TYR A 66 -16.97 -5.01 4.25
N VAL A 67 -18.23 -5.37 4.39
CA VAL A 67 -19.24 -4.66 5.20
C VAL A 67 -19.68 -5.55 6.35
N PRO A 68 -19.17 -5.36 7.58
CA PRO A 68 -19.42 -6.28 8.72
C PRO A 68 -20.89 -6.52 9.00
N SER A 69 -21.73 -5.51 8.93
CA SER A 69 -23.17 -5.59 9.21
C SER A 69 -23.93 -6.53 8.26
N LEU A 70 -23.33 -6.93 7.14
CA LEU A 70 -23.90 -7.86 6.17
C LEU A 70 -23.49 -9.33 6.40
N TYR A 71 -22.87 -9.63 7.54
CA TYR A 71 -22.47 -10.99 7.90
C TYR A 71 -22.91 -11.33 9.33
N ASP A 72 -23.38 -12.57 9.52
CA ASP A 72 -23.62 -13.14 10.84
C ASP A 72 -22.42 -14.00 11.23
N ILE A 73 -21.77 -13.64 12.33
CA ILE A 73 -20.63 -14.36 12.87
C ILE A 73 -21.12 -15.23 14.03
N THR A 74 -20.85 -16.52 13.95
CA THR A 74 -21.10 -17.47 15.05
C THR A 74 -19.79 -17.97 15.61
N TYR A 75 -19.76 -18.26 16.91
CA TYR A 75 -18.57 -18.66 17.62
C TYR A 75 -18.75 -20.05 18.24
N HIS A 76 -17.66 -20.79 18.36
CA HIS A 76 -17.58 -21.99 19.20
C HIS A 76 -17.53 -21.61 20.68
N GLU A 77 -17.71 -22.62 21.57
CA GLU A 77 -17.63 -22.42 23.02
C GLU A 77 -16.28 -21.88 23.51
N ASP A 78 -15.20 -22.15 22.77
CA ASP A 78 -13.85 -21.66 23.05
C ASP A 78 -13.58 -20.22 22.54
N GLY A 79 -14.60 -19.56 21.95
CA GLY A 79 -14.51 -18.21 21.41
C GLY A 79 -13.89 -18.12 20.01
N THR A 80 -13.55 -19.23 19.37
CA THR A 80 -13.12 -19.20 17.96
C THR A 80 -14.30 -19.07 17.02
N ILE A 81 -14.08 -18.47 15.82
CA ILE A 81 -15.13 -18.29 14.81
C ILE A 81 -15.56 -19.65 14.29
N ALA A 82 -16.85 -19.97 14.43
CA ALA A 82 -17.47 -21.19 13.90
C ALA A 82 -17.91 -21.02 12.44
N ALA A 83 -18.57 -19.91 12.12
CA ALA A 83 -19.01 -19.60 10.77
C ALA A 83 -19.18 -18.09 10.55
N ILE A 84 -19.02 -17.68 9.29
CA ILE A 84 -19.31 -16.33 8.78
C ILE A 84 -20.36 -16.51 7.68
N THR A 85 -21.58 -16.05 7.91
CA THR A 85 -22.70 -16.24 7.00
C THR A 85 -23.14 -14.91 6.38
N PRO A 86 -23.07 -14.77 5.05
CA PRO A 86 -23.48 -13.53 4.39
C PRO A 86 -25.01 -13.36 4.43
N LYS A 87 -25.43 -12.10 4.53
CA LYS A 87 -26.84 -11.65 4.49
C LYS A 87 -27.08 -10.72 3.32
N ASN A 88 -28.35 -10.53 2.96
CA ASN A 88 -28.80 -9.48 2.03
C ASN A 88 -28.03 -9.46 0.69
N GLY A 89 -27.61 -10.62 0.20
CA GLY A 89 -26.89 -10.73 -1.06
C GLY A 89 -25.41 -10.33 -1.00
N ALA A 90 -24.83 -10.21 0.20
CA ALA A 90 -23.39 -10.01 0.34
C ALA A 90 -22.60 -11.21 -0.22
N PRO A 91 -21.41 -11.01 -0.79
CA PRO A 91 -20.60 -12.09 -1.34
C PRO A 91 -20.12 -13.05 -0.23
N ALA A 92 -20.17 -14.35 -0.49
CA ALA A 92 -19.70 -15.36 0.46
C ALA A 92 -18.18 -15.31 0.68
N THR A 93 -17.44 -14.78 -0.28
CA THR A 93 -15.98 -14.61 -0.22
C THR A 93 -15.64 -13.24 -0.79
N ILE A 94 -14.81 -12.50 -0.06
CA ILE A 94 -14.34 -11.21 -0.51
C ILE A 94 -12.95 -11.40 -1.09
N LYS A 95 -12.81 -11.08 -2.37
CA LYS A 95 -11.53 -11.11 -3.05
C LYS A 95 -10.78 -9.81 -2.75
N LYS A 96 -9.56 -9.93 -2.27
CA LYS A 96 -8.68 -8.79 -2.01
C LYS A 96 -8.46 -7.98 -3.29
N ARG A 97 -8.62 -6.65 -3.22
CA ARG A 97 -8.30 -5.75 -4.33
C ARG A 97 -6.78 -5.69 -4.56
N ILE A 98 -6.40 -5.73 -5.81
CA ILE A 98 -5.01 -5.67 -6.26
C ILE A 98 -4.96 -4.72 -7.44
N MET A 99 -4.03 -3.76 -7.43
CA MET A 99 -3.75 -2.92 -8.57
C MET A 99 -3.17 -3.77 -9.70
N PRO A 100 -3.83 -3.89 -10.87
CA PRO A 100 -3.39 -4.81 -11.93
C PRO A 100 -2.05 -4.42 -12.54
N ASP A 101 -1.88 -3.13 -12.82
CA ASP A 101 -0.66 -2.55 -13.36
C ASP A 101 -0.02 -1.62 -12.32
N PHE A 102 1.06 -2.10 -11.69
CA PHE A 102 1.71 -1.37 -10.62
C PHE A 102 2.47 -0.13 -11.11
N ASP A 103 2.88 -0.10 -12.36
CA ASP A 103 3.51 1.08 -12.97
C ASP A 103 2.52 2.24 -13.17
N GLN A 104 1.23 1.92 -13.32
CA GLN A 104 0.15 2.90 -13.48
C GLN A 104 -0.46 3.34 -12.14
N ALA A 105 -0.02 2.76 -11.02
CA ALA A 105 -0.49 3.21 -9.72
C ALA A 105 -0.15 4.69 -9.52
N ASP A 106 -1.17 5.48 -9.13
CA ASP A 106 -1.02 6.92 -8.94
C ASP A 106 0.11 7.23 -7.96
N PHE A 107 0.94 8.19 -8.32
CA PHE A 107 2.07 8.62 -7.53
C PHE A 107 2.18 10.13 -7.59
N PRO A 108 2.06 10.84 -6.47
CA PRO A 108 2.16 12.29 -6.45
C PRO A 108 3.61 12.74 -6.73
N GLU A 109 3.79 13.51 -7.79
CA GLU A 109 5.08 14.09 -8.18
C GLU A 109 5.42 15.35 -7.38
N ASN A 110 4.44 15.90 -6.66
CA ASN A 110 4.59 17.08 -5.81
C ASN A 110 3.94 16.81 -4.45
N PHE A 111 4.73 16.71 -3.41
CA PHE A 111 4.26 16.60 -2.04
C PHE A 111 4.15 17.97 -1.36
N VAL A 112 3.24 18.06 -0.39
CA VAL A 112 3.27 19.15 0.58
C VAL A 112 4.40 18.86 1.54
N VAL A 113 5.50 19.59 1.39
CA VAL A 113 6.68 19.45 2.25
C VAL A 113 6.43 20.15 3.59
N PRO A 114 6.73 19.51 4.74
CA PRO A 114 6.60 20.14 6.05
C PRO A 114 7.56 21.34 6.18
N PHE A 115 7.08 22.40 6.84
CA PHE A 115 7.89 23.60 7.11
C PHE A 115 8.87 23.42 8.28
N ILE A 116 8.62 22.44 9.13
CA ILE A 116 9.47 22.11 10.29
C ILE A 116 10.31 20.88 10.00
N ASP A 117 11.46 20.76 10.67
CA ASP A 117 12.29 19.57 10.60
C ASP A 117 11.51 18.31 11.00
N VAL A 118 11.62 17.27 10.20
CA VAL A 118 11.02 15.95 10.44
C VAL A 118 12.09 14.88 10.52
N VAL A 119 11.79 13.79 11.23
CA VAL A 119 12.76 12.70 11.45
C VAL A 119 13.16 11.99 10.14
N HIS A 120 12.24 11.94 9.18
CA HIS A 120 12.42 11.30 7.88
C HIS A 120 12.21 12.31 6.76
N ASP A 121 13.20 13.21 6.61
CA ASP A 121 13.19 14.24 5.58
C ASP A 121 13.83 13.71 4.30
N ARG A 122 13.04 12.93 3.54
CA ARG A 122 13.51 12.27 2.32
C ARG A 122 12.36 11.91 1.38
N ALA A 123 12.66 11.86 0.11
CA ALA A 123 11.77 11.26 -0.90
C ALA A 123 11.70 9.74 -0.70
N VAL A 124 10.49 9.18 -0.77
CA VAL A 124 10.29 7.73 -0.66
C VAL A 124 9.61 7.21 -1.91
N THR A 125 10.24 6.25 -2.59
CA THR A 125 9.70 5.61 -3.80
C THR A 125 9.49 4.13 -3.54
N GLU A 126 8.26 3.63 -3.78
CA GLU A 126 7.94 2.21 -3.64
C GLU A 126 8.39 1.45 -4.87
N VAL A 127 9.27 0.45 -4.69
CA VAL A 127 9.90 -0.28 -5.80
C VAL A 127 9.24 -1.61 -6.09
N LEU A 128 8.62 -2.24 -5.09
CA LEU A 128 7.88 -3.49 -5.26
C LEU A 128 6.85 -3.67 -4.14
N ARG A 129 5.82 -4.44 -4.44
CA ARG A 129 4.82 -4.91 -3.47
C ARG A 129 4.85 -6.42 -3.32
N GLY A 130 4.57 -6.88 -2.11
CA GLY A 130 4.66 -8.28 -1.74
C GLY A 130 6.08 -8.70 -1.41
N CYS A 131 6.24 -9.98 -1.13
CA CYS A 131 7.53 -10.60 -0.85
C CYS A 131 7.52 -12.04 -1.34
N ILE A 132 8.57 -12.45 -2.06
CA ILE A 132 8.73 -13.82 -2.56
C ILE A 132 9.19 -14.79 -1.47
N ARG A 133 9.66 -14.26 -0.33
CA ARG A 133 10.21 -15.07 0.77
C ARG A 133 9.09 -15.66 1.61
N GLY A 134 9.26 -16.87 2.04
CA GLY A 134 8.31 -17.60 2.88
C GLY A 134 8.75 -17.64 4.34
N CYS A 135 9.23 -16.56 4.93
CA CYS A 135 9.69 -16.51 6.31
C CYS A 135 8.56 -16.92 7.27
N ARG A 136 8.76 -17.94 8.08
CA ARG A 136 7.72 -18.54 8.95
C ARG A 136 7.16 -17.57 9.98
N PHE A 137 7.93 -16.58 10.39
CA PHE A 137 7.52 -15.57 11.36
C PHE A 137 6.84 -14.35 10.76
N CYS A 138 6.87 -14.18 9.41
CA CYS A 138 6.50 -12.94 8.76
C CYS A 138 5.11 -13.01 8.13
N GLN A 139 4.15 -12.30 8.71
CA GLN A 139 2.80 -12.19 8.16
C GLN A 139 2.75 -11.34 6.87
N ALA A 140 3.62 -10.35 6.74
CA ALA A 140 3.66 -9.46 5.57
C ALA A 140 3.83 -10.21 4.25
N GLY A 141 4.60 -11.29 4.22
CA GLY A 141 4.77 -12.15 3.05
C GLY A 141 3.49 -12.81 2.55
N TYR A 142 2.43 -12.83 3.36
CA TYR A 142 1.09 -13.34 3.00
C TYR A 142 0.11 -12.22 2.68
N ILE A 143 0.08 -11.18 3.50
CA ILE A 143 -0.87 -10.05 3.38
C ILE A 143 -0.68 -9.32 2.05
N TYR A 144 0.56 -9.05 1.66
CA TYR A 144 0.90 -8.22 0.50
C TYR A 144 1.09 -8.99 -0.81
N ARG A 145 0.76 -10.28 -0.87
CA ARG A 145 0.76 -11.03 -2.14
C ARG A 145 -0.32 -10.52 -3.10
N PRO A 146 -0.09 -10.59 -4.42
CA PRO A 146 1.07 -11.15 -5.12
C PRO A 146 2.28 -10.23 -5.10
N TYR A 147 3.47 -10.81 -5.35
CA TYR A 147 4.69 -10.05 -5.60
C TYR A 147 4.62 -9.37 -6.96
N ARG A 148 4.92 -8.07 -7.01
CA ARG A 148 4.98 -7.27 -8.23
C ARG A 148 6.04 -6.20 -8.07
N GLU A 149 6.78 -5.97 -9.16
CA GLU A 149 7.81 -4.95 -9.25
C GLU A 149 7.30 -3.75 -10.05
N ARG A 150 7.77 -2.58 -9.72
CA ARG A 150 7.66 -1.41 -10.56
C ARG A 150 8.86 -1.36 -11.50
N SER A 151 8.67 -0.87 -12.71
CA SER A 151 9.77 -0.80 -13.68
C SER A 151 10.83 0.22 -13.25
N VAL A 152 12.07 -0.06 -13.65
CA VAL A 152 13.24 0.82 -13.40
C VAL A 152 12.98 2.24 -13.87
N ASP A 153 12.36 2.40 -15.04
CA ASP A 153 12.09 3.72 -15.63
C ASP A 153 11.11 4.54 -14.80
N VAL A 154 10.05 3.89 -14.29
CA VAL A 154 9.06 4.55 -13.45
C VAL A 154 9.65 4.93 -12.10
N ILE A 155 10.38 4.02 -11.44
CA ILE A 155 11.03 4.29 -10.15
C ILE A 155 12.01 5.46 -10.29
N ASN A 156 12.88 5.40 -11.30
CA ASN A 156 13.87 6.44 -11.52
C ASN A 156 13.24 7.81 -11.78
N ARG A 157 12.18 7.88 -12.60
CA ARG A 157 11.44 9.11 -12.85
C ARG A 157 10.81 9.67 -11.59
N GLN A 158 10.09 8.83 -10.83
CA GLN A 158 9.43 9.25 -9.59
C GLN A 158 10.42 9.79 -8.56
N ALA A 159 11.56 9.11 -8.39
CA ALA A 159 12.61 9.56 -7.49
C ALA A 159 13.19 10.92 -7.92
N TYR A 160 13.50 11.06 -9.22
CA TYR A 160 13.99 12.29 -9.80
C TYR A 160 13.00 13.45 -9.60
N ASP A 161 11.73 13.24 -9.97
CA ASP A 161 10.69 14.27 -9.89
C ASP A 161 10.47 14.73 -8.44
N LEU A 162 10.48 13.81 -7.46
CA LEU A 162 10.36 14.17 -6.04
C LEU A 162 11.52 15.03 -5.56
N CYS A 163 12.76 14.69 -5.89
CA CYS A 163 13.91 15.50 -5.50
C CYS A 163 13.82 16.90 -6.10
N HIS A 164 13.50 17.01 -7.39
CA HIS A 164 13.46 18.30 -8.08
C HIS A 164 12.26 19.17 -7.71
N ASN A 165 11.09 18.54 -7.53
CA ASN A 165 9.85 19.28 -7.24
C ASN A 165 9.70 19.63 -5.76
N CYS A 166 10.22 18.78 -4.85
CA CYS A 166 10.07 18.94 -3.41
C CYS A 166 11.35 19.38 -2.70
N GLY A 167 12.51 19.32 -3.39
CA GLY A 167 13.81 19.77 -2.86
C GLY A 167 14.44 18.78 -1.88
N TYR A 168 14.13 17.48 -1.98
CA TYR A 168 14.79 16.46 -1.18
C TYR A 168 16.19 16.16 -1.69
N ASP A 169 17.12 15.94 -0.76
CA ASP A 169 18.52 15.53 -1.00
C ASP A 169 18.79 14.05 -0.63
N GLU A 170 17.77 13.32 -0.25
CA GLU A 170 17.82 11.87 0.01
C GLU A 170 16.62 11.16 -0.65
N VAL A 171 16.88 10.04 -1.31
CA VAL A 171 15.87 9.11 -1.81
C VAL A 171 15.96 7.78 -1.08
N SER A 172 14.84 7.29 -0.56
CA SER A 172 14.72 5.97 0.04
C SER A 172 13.85 5.07 -0.81
N LEU A 173 14.37 3.90 -1.20
CA LEU A 173 13.62 2.89 -1.93
C LEU A 173 12.81 2.03 -0.94
N SER A 174 11.50 2.09 -1.03
CA SER A 174 10.61 1.38 -0.08
C SER A 174 10.12 0.04 -0.62
N SER A 175 10.27 -1.00 0.18
CA SER A 175 9.70 -2.33 -0.08
C SER A 175 9.82 -3.25 1.13
N LEU A 176 9.24 -4.46 1.04
CA LEU A 176 9.46 -5.54 2.02
C LEU A 176 10.80 -6.26 1.85
N SER A 177 11.43 -6.17 0.68
CA SER A 177 12.72 -6.80 0.37
C SER A 177 13.33 -6.16 -0.88
N THR A 178 13.95 -5.02 -0.74
CA THR A 178 14.49 -4.23 -1.88
C THR A 178 15.52 -5.01 -2.68
N SER A 179 16.32 -5.83 -2.01
CA SER A 179 17.33 -6.68 -2.66
C SER A 179 16.74 -7.81 -3.53
N ASP A 180 15.43 -8.05 -3.47
CA ASP A 180 14.76 -9.05 -4.30
C ASP A 180 14.18 -8.44 -5.60
N HIS A 181 14.34 -7.14 -5.84
CA HIS A 181 13.96 -6.52 -7.11
C HIS A 181 14.85 -7.04 -8.24
N SER A 182 14.22 -7.57 -9.31
CA SER A 182 14.91 -8.29 -10.40
C SER A 182 15.96 -7.45 -11.12
N HIS A 183 15.75 -6.13 -11.18
CA HIS A 183 16.59 -5.16 -11.90
C HIS A 183 17.20 -4.13 -10.95
N LEU A 184 17.55 -4.53 -9.72
CA LEU A 184 18.09 -3.59 -8.74
C LEU A 184 19.41 -2.95 -9.21
N ALA A 185 20.30 -3.72 -9.85
CA ALA A 185 21.57 -3.19 -10.35
C ALA A 185 21.34 -2.13 -11.44
N ASP A 186 20.47 -2.42 -12.41
CA ASP A 186 20.12 -1.48 -13.50
C ASP A 186 19.48 -0.20 -12.92
N LEU A 187 18.64 -0.34 -11.89
CA LEU A 187 18.02 0.77 -11.19
C LEU A 187 19.08 1.65 -10.52
N MET A 188 20.00 1.03 -9.78
CA MET A 188 21.06 1.76 -9.09
C MET A 188 21.98 2.51 -10.08
N GLU A 189 22.41 1.84 -11.14
CA GLU A 189 23.21 2.47 -12.20
C GLU A 189 22.51 3.69 -12.80
N LYS A 190 21.21 3.55 -13.08
CA LYS A 190 20.39 4.62 -13.66
C LYS A 190 20.21 5.80 -12.70
N MET A 191 19.95 5.53 -11.43
CA MET A 191 19.79 6.58 -10.42
C MET A 191 21.09 7.32 -10.13
N LEU A 192 22.23 6.63 -10.07
CA LEU A 192 23.54 7.23 -9.80
C LEU A 192 23.97 8.23 -10.88
N VAL A 193 23.48 8.12 -12.11
CA VAL A 193 23.79 9.07 -13.20
C VAL A 193 23.42 10.51 -12.84
N TRP A 194 22.32 10.71 -12.10
CA TRP A 194 21.89 12.04 -11.70
C TRP A 194 22.11 12.30 -10.20
N ALA A 195 21.95 11.28 -9.37
CA ALA A 195 22.04 11.45 -7.92
C ALA A 195 23.46 11.84 -7.46
N GLU A 196 24.49 11.22 -8.04
CA GLU A 196 25.89 11.52 -7.68
C GLU A 196 26.30 12.96 -8.04
N PRO A 197 26.09 13.47 -9.27
CA PRO A 197 26.41 14.86 -9.61
C PRO A 197 25.60 15.90 -8.82
N GLU A 198 24.39 15.57 -8.42
CA GLU A 198 23.47 16.45 -7.68
C GLU A 198 23.59 16.32 -6.17
N HIS A 199 24.47 15.45 -5.68
CA HIS A 199 24.68 15.15 -4.26
C HIS A 199 23.43 14.67 -3.55
N VAL A 200 22.62 13.85 -4.23
CA VAL A 200 21.43 13.19 -3.67
C VAL A 200 21.82 11.81 -3.12
N ASP A 201 21.55 11.60 -1.85
CA ASP A 201 21.84 10.34 -1.17
C ASP A 201 20.80 9.25 -1.51
N LEU A 202 21.27 8.02 -1.75
CA LEU A 202 20.42 6.86 -2.03
C LEU A 202 20.39 5.92 -0.82
N SER A 203 19.19 5.72 -0.26
CA SER A 203 18.95 4.84 0.87
C SER A 203 18.22 3.57 0.43
N LEU A 204 18.79 2.42 0.75
CA LEU A 204 18.30 1.10 0.36
C LEU A 204 17.90 0.31 1.62
N PRO A 205 16.69 0.48 2.12
CA PRO A 205 16.22 -0.30 3.26
C PRO A 205 15.87 -1.74 2.86
N SER A 206 15.70 -2.60 3.86
CA SER A 206 15.23 -3.98 3.67
C SER A 206 16.14 -4.84 2.79
N LEU A 207 17.46 -4.66 2.91
CA LEU A 207 18.44 -5.49 2.25
C LEU A 207 18.67 -6.80 3.00
N ARG A 208 18.96 -7.84 2.24
CA ARG A 208 19.37 -9.13 2.76
C ARG A 208 20.88 -9.28 2.73
N ILE A 209 21.46 -9.90 3.75
CA ILE A 209 22.91 -10.10 3.84
C ILE A 209 23.46 -10.92 2.64
N ASP A 210 22.68 -11.88 2.15
CA ASP A 210 23.09 -12.76 1.05
C ASP A 210 22.93 -12.13 -0.35
N SER A 211 22.43 -10.91 -0.45
CA SER A 211 22.22 -10.18 -1.72
C SER A 211 23.13 -8.97 -1.90
N MET A 212 24.09 -8.76 -1.01
CA MET A 212 25.01 -7.63 -1.10
C MET A 212 25.95 -7.79 -2.30
N THR A 213 25.92 -6.80 -3.20
CA THR A 213 26.84 -6.68 -4.34
C THR A 213 27.82 -5.54 -4.14
N CYS A 214 28.91 -5.50 -4.91
CA CYS A 214 29.88 -4.41 -4.85
C CYS A 214 29.21 -3.05 -5.08
N LEU A 215 28.32 -2.96 -6.05
CA LEU A 215 27.58 -1.73 -6.38
C LEU A 215 26.76 -1.22 -5.18
N LEU A 216 26.03 -2.11 -4.49
CA LEU A 216 25.24 -1.75 -3.31
C LEU A 216 26.11 -1.29 -2.14
N TYR A 217 27.32 -1.88 -2.01
CA TYR A 217 28.22 -1.56 -0.92
C TYR A 217 28.96 -0.23 -1.15
N THR A 218 29.20 0.15 -2.40
CA THR A 218 29.95 1.35 -2.76
C THR A 218 29.08 2.54 -3.16
N SER A 219 27.77 2.39 -3.20
CA SER A 219 26.86 3.50 -3.47
C SER A 219 26.91 4.54 -2.33
N PRO A 220 26.75 5.84 -2.65
CA PRO A 220 26.70 6.88 -1.62
C PRO A 220 25.66 6.57 -0.55
N SER A 221 26.02 6.81 0.71
CA SER A 221 25.13 6.61 1.84
C SER A 221 25.08 7.89 2.67
N PRO A 222 23.93 8.25 3.26
CA PRO A 222 23.80 9.40 4.16
C PRO A 222 24.81 9.39 5.33
N ARG A 223 25.36 8.21 5.65
CA ARG A 223 26.37 8.08 6.70
C ARG A 223 27.78 8.46 6.26
N ASP A 224 28.05 8.44 4.96
CA ASP A 224 29.37 8.67 4.39
C ASP A 224 29.60 10.16 4.11
N THR A 225 28.55 10.98 4.14
CA THR A 225 28.55 12.41 3.82
C THR A 225 28.56 13.34 5.06
N ARG A 226 28.64 12.75 6.29
CA ARG A 226 28.68 13.52 7.55
C ARG A 226 30.04 13.55 8.20
#